data_316820e63cc17f86564468ecc8412afc
#
_entry.id   316820e63cc17f86564468ecc8412afc
#
_cell.length_a   1.000
_cell.length_b   1.000
_cell.length_c   1.000
_cell.angle_alpha   90.00
_cell.angle_beta   90.00
_cell.angle_gamma   90.00
#
_symmetry.space_group_name_H-M   'P 1'
#
loop_
_entity.id
_entity.type
_entity.pdbx_description
1 polymer ?
#
loop_
_entity_poly.entity_id
_entity_poly.type
_entity_poly.pdbx_seq_one_letter_code
_entity_poly.pdbx_strand_id
1 'polypeptide(L)'
;IKLSRIFGFEIIDQSNFYIPTSNKDGLKNPSQIGKESLIIPMGKTEITRPVKSLDIILRTCASVNMLTQTKKRIFEKDKSEYSLKTLNSITNSINNNKELFNKIHLKVTIIDHNSNQEILSKFNEILKNQFFQSEVLKLDLDLYSKQIDKINEEGKEVSKNQISNMSNIHQSFEIAKNCGDLIYFVEDDYIHKLDAIEEMIFAYERISSQLNRELILCPSDYPYLYNSLEKSYVFLGNKYHWRSIEETLCTFLTSKTLINKYFNEFTSTSKKEHYPFEKPFHNIYKKELCISPMPALA
;
A
#
# COMPACT_ATOMS: atom_id res chain seq x y z
N ILE A 1 12.27 1.69 -36.63
CA ILE A 1 11.95 0.64 -35.64
C ILE A 1 11.36 -0.61 -36.29
N LYS A 2 10.30 -0.55 -37.13
CA LYS A 2 9.77 -1.76 -37.80
C LYS A 2 10.76 -2.38 -38.78
N LEU A 3 11.52 -1.56 -39.54
CA LEU A 3 12.47 -2.03 -40.52
C LEU A 3 13.69 -2.70 -39.88
N SER A 4 14.17 -2.17 -38.73
CA SER A 4 15.32 -2.74 -38.02
C SER A 4 15.06 -4.14 -37.48
N ARG A 5 13.84 -4.41 -37.05
CA ARG A 5 13.43 -5.73 -36.55
C ARG A 5 13.45 -6.83 -37.64
N ILE A 6 13.21 -6.45 -38.91
CA ILE A 6 13.32 -7.39 -40.05
C ILE A 6 14.77 -7.86 -40.20
N PHE A 7 15.74 -7.01 -39.87
CA PHE A 7 17.18 -7.32 -39.93
C PHE A 7 17.73 -7.88 -38.60
N GLY A 8 16.86 -8.21 -37.63
CA GLY A 8 17.27 -8.84 -36.38
C GLY A 8 17.89 -7.92 -35.33
N PHE A 9 17.73 -6.59 -35.46
CA PHE A 9 18.17 -5.64 -34.44
C PHE A 9 17.06 -4.62 -34.10
N GLU A 10 17.12 -4.06 -32.90
CA GLU A 10 16.18 -3.06 -32.42
C GLU A 10 16.87 -1.71 -32.22
N ILE A 11 16.25 -0.65 -32.76
CA ILE A 11 16.71 0.72 -32.51
C ILE A 11 16.00 1.17 -31.22
N ILE A 12 16.77 1.41 -30.18
CA ILE A 12 16.32 1.90 -28.88
C ILE A 12 16.78 3.34 -28.75
N ASP A 13 15.87 4.23 -28.39
CA ASP A 13 16.22 5.59 -27.99
C ASP A 13 16.95 5.53 -26.65
N GLN A 14 18.24 5.81 -26.66
CA GLN A 14 19.07 5.76 -25.45
C GLN A 14 18.84 6.94 -24.50
N SER A 15 18.11 7.96 -24.90
CA SER A 15 17.85 9.12 -24.04
C SER A 15 17.13 8.73 -22.74
N ASN A 16 16.28 7.69 -22.79
CA ASN A 16 15.57 7.14 -21.64
C ASN A 16 16.32 6.04 -20.88
N PHE A 17 17.40 5.50 -21.48
CA PHE A 17 18.20 4.42 -20.90
C PHE A 17 19.63 4.82 -20.60
N TYR A 18 19.97 6.09 -20.84
CA TYR A 18 21.32 6.56 -20.60
C TYR A 18 21.64 6.55 -19.11
N ILE A 19 22.39 5.56 -18.73
CA ILE A 19 23.07 5.50 -17.44
C ILE A 19 24.43 6.17 -17.67
N PRO A 20 24.72 7.33 -17.07
CA PRO A 20 26.03 7.95 -17.25
C PRO A 20 27.09 7.02 -16.65
N THR A 21 27.75 6.27 -17.50
CA THR A 21 28.94 5.47 -17.15
C THR A 21 30.21 6.32 -17.19
N SER A 22 30.09 7.63 -17.11
CA SER A 22 31.16 8.59 -17.32
C SER A 22 32.22 8.65 -16.22
N ASN A 23 32.05 7.96 -15.10
CA ASN A 23 33.13 7.79 -14.16
C ASN A 23 34.10 6.73 -14.67
N LYS A 24 35.31 7.13 -14.98
CA LYS A 24 36.41 6.26 -15.44
C LYS A 24 36.69 5.05 -14.52
N ASP A 25 36.19 5.09 -13.29
CA ASP A 25 36.29 3.99 -12.32
C ASP A 25 35.21 2.91 -12.49
N GLY A 26 34.22 3.11 -13.37
CA GLY A 26 33.06 2.25 -13.53
C GLY A 26 33.24 1.06 -14.50
N LEU A 27 34.41 0.83 -15.08
CA LEU A 27 34.64 -0.19 -16.12
C LEU A 27 35.13 -1.54 -15.57
N LYS A 28 34.96 -1.80 -14.28
CA LYS A 28 35.32 -3.10 -13.71
C LYS A 28 34.20 -4.11 -13.95
N ASN A 29 34.56 -5.27 -14.49
CA ASN A 29 33.60 -6.32 -14.82
C ASN A 29 32.89 -6.85 -13.54
N PRO A 30 31.58 -6.66 -13.36
CA PRO A 30 30.85 -7.06 -12.15
C PRO A 30 30.76 -8.58 -11.98
N SER A 31 31.06 -9.35 -13.02
CA SER A 31 31.01 -10.81 -13.01
C SER A 31 32.26 -11.47 -12.46
N GLN A 32 33.31 -10.73 -12.12
CA GLN A 32 34.54 -11.30 -11.59
C GLN A 32 34.54 -11.32 -10.07
N ILE A 33 34.59 -12.51 -9.49
CA ILE A 33 34.72 -12.71 -8.04
C ILE A 33 35.97 -11.99 -7.52
N GLY A 34 35.84 -11.24 -6.43
CA GLY A 34 36.93 -10.52 -5.78
C GLY A 34 37.32 -9.19 -6.42
N LYS A 35 36.61 -8.72 -7.44
CA LYS A 35 36.73 -7.38 -8.02
C LYS A 35 35.62 -6.46 -7.52
N GLU A 36 35.88 -5.16 -7.48
CA GLU A 36 34.89 -4.17 -7.11
C GLU A 36 33.67 -4.27 -8.05
N SER A 37 32.47 -4.26 -7.47
CA SER A 37 31.23 -4.29 -8.23
C SER A 37 31.05 -3.00 -9.02
N LEU A 38 30.58 -3.10 -10.25
CA LEU A 38 30.11 -1.95 -11.02
C LEU A 38 28.84 -1.43 -10.35
N ILE A 39 28.90 -0.23 -9.77
CA ILE A 39 27.70 0.47 -9.32
C ILE A 39 27.10 1.16 -10.54
N ILE A 40 26.02 0.60 -11.08
CA ILE A 40 25.24 1.25 -12.13
C ILE A 40 24.28 2.22 -11.42
N PRO A 41 24.49 3.56 -11.53
CA PRO A 41 23.58 4.50 -10.92
C PRO A 41 22.20 4.35 -11.58
N MET A 42 21.16 4.26 -10.77
CA MET A 42 19.80 4.36 -11.28
C MET A 42 19.64 5.74 -11.94
N GLY A 43 19.20 5.76 -13.19
CA GLY A 43 19.08 7.00 -13.97
C GLY A 43 18.34 8.11 -13.22
N LYS A 44 18.70 9.35 -13.50
CA LYS A 44 18.00 10.53 -12.93
C LYS A 44 16.58 10.57 -13.48
N THR A 45 15.59 10.58 -12.59
CA THR A 45 14.19 10.80 -12.93
C THR A 45 13.80 12.22 -12.52
N GLU A 46 13.23 12.97 -13.44
CA GLU A 46 12.59 14.24 -13.09
C GLU A 46 11.26 13.95 -12.40
N ILE A 47 11.10 14.49 -11.19
CA ILE A 47 9.85 14.30 -10.43
C ILE A 47 8.84 15.35 -10.88
N THR A 48 7.90 14.94 -11.71
CA THR A 48 6.78 15.75 -12.21
C THR A 48 5.52 15.58 -11.37
N ARG A 49 5.47 14.51 -10.55
CA ARG A 49 4.37 14.17 -9.65
C ARG A 49 4.86 14.10 -8.18
N PRO A 50 5.19 15.25 -7.56
CA PRO A 50 5.59 15.25 -6.16
C PRO A 50 4.40 14.96 -5.24
N VAL A 51 4.65 14.24 -4.14
CA VAL A 51 3.66 13.97 -3.09
C VAL A 51 3.54 15.19 -2.18
N LYS A 52 2.30 15.67 -1.96
CA LYS A 52 2.00 16.85 -1.14
C LYS A 52 1.52 16.51 0.26
N SER A 53 0.80 15.40 0.39
CA SER A 53 0.31 14.91 1.68
C SER A 53 0.15 13.41 1.67
N LEU A 54 0.16 12.83 2.87
CA LEU A 54 -0.14 11.44 3.12
C LEU A 54 -1.13 11.34 4.28
N ASP A 55 -2.30 10.75 4.01
CA ASP A 55 -3.29 10.39 5.01
C ASP A 55 -3.23 8.87 5.23
N ILE A 56 -2.89 8.43 6.43
CA ILE A 56 -2.86 7.00 6.80
C ILE A 56 -4.13 6.68 7.56
N ILE A 57 -4.93 5.75 7.06
CA ILE A 57 -6.17 5.31 7.66
C ILE A 57 -6.00 3.87 8.15
N LEU A 58 -5.81 3.71 9.46
CA LEU A 58 -5.66 2.43 10.14
C LEU A 58 -7.01 1.95 10.66
N ARG A 59 -7.45 0.78 10.22
CA ARG A 59 -8.69 0.14 10.67
C ARG A 59 -8.39 -0.82 11.80
N THR A 60 -9.06 -0.65 12.95
CA THR A 60 -8.85 -1.49 14.14
C THR A 60 -10.14 -2.07 14.70
N CYS A 61 -10.03 -3.28 15.26
CA CYS A 61 -11.08 -3.93 16.03
C CYS A 61 -10.42 -4.95 16.98
N ALA A 62 -9.84 -4.46 18.07
CA ALA A 62 -9.04 -5.29 18.97
C ALA A 62 -9.85 -6.24 19.86
N SER A 63 -11.17 -6.03 20.00
CA SER A 63 -12.06 -6.84 20.85
C SER A 63 -12.59 -8.12 20.19
N VAL A 64 -12.34 -8.33 18.90
CA VAL A 64 -12.88 -9.46 18.15
C VAL A 64 -11.79 -10.50 17.92
N ASN A 65 -12.10 -11.76 18.14
CA ASN A 65 -11.27 -12.87 17.69
C ASN A 65 -11.19 -12.83 16.15
N MET A 66 -10.03 -13.14 15.63
CA MET A 66 -9.71 -13.01 14.22
C MET A 66 -10.66 -13.76 13.31
N LEU A 67 -11.16 -13.07 12.31
CA LEU A 67 -12.35 -13.44 11.59
C LEU A 67 -12.22 -14.69 10.75
N THR A 68 -11.18 -15.17 10.26
CA THR A 68 -11.29 -16.20 9.21
C THR A 68 -10.01 -16.89 8.82
N GLN A 69 -9.05 -17.01 9.69
CA GLN A 69 -7.86 -17.72 9.25
C GLN A 69 -7.89 -19.17 9.72
N THR A 70 -8.10 -20.05 8.76
CA THR A 70 -7.86 -21.50 8.90
C THR A 70 -6.38 -21.84 9.15
N LYS A 71 -5.49 -20.86 8.98
CA LYS A 71 -4.05 -21.02 9.22
C LYS A 71 -3.66 -20.42 10.56
N LYS A 72 -2.90 -21.19 11.34
CA LYS A 72 -2.28 -20.75 12.58
C LYS A 72 -1.38 -19.56 12.30
N ARG A 73 -1.54 -18.46 13.04
CA ARG A 73 -0.65 -17.30 12.92
C ARG A 73 0.70 -17.61 13.55
N ILE A 74 1.75 -16.96 13.01
CA ILE A 74 3.13 -17.10 13.51
C ILE A 74 3.22 -16.71 14.99
N PHE A 75 2.47 -15.70 15.41
CA PHE A 75 2.38 -15.24 16.78
C PHE A 75 0.97 -15.52 17.31
N GLU A 76 0.85 -16.47 18.25
CA GLU A 76 -0.43 -16.75 18.95
C GLU A 76 -0.67 -15.68 20.04
N LYS A 77 -1.02 -14.48 19.64
CA LYS A 77 -1.28 -13.35 20.52
C LYS A 77 -2.68 -12.81 20.31
N ASP A 78 -3.18 -12.08 21.30
CA ASP A 78 -4.45 -11.38 21.20
C ASP A 78 -4.44 -10.35 20.07
N LYS A 79 -5.56 -10.11 19.44
CA LYS A 79 -5.67 -9.18 18.32
C LYS A 79 -5.21 -7.76 18.69
N SER A 80 -5.42 -7.35 19.93
CA SER A 80 -4.92 -6.08 20.46
C SER A 80 -3.41 -5.90 20.34
N GLU A 81 -2.63 -6.98 20.49
CA GLU A 81 -1.18 -6.91 20.32
C GLU A 81 -0.77 -6.68 18.88
N TYR A 82 -1.50 -7.26 17.92
CA TYR A 82 -1.26 -6.99 16.50
C TYR A 82 -1.55 -5.54 16.18
N SER A 83 -2.72 -5.02 16.59
CA SER A 83 -3.11 -3.62 16.36
C SER A 83 -2.09 -2.62 16.93
N LEU A 84 -1.60 -2.86 18.14
CA LEU A 84 -0.57 -2.04 18.77
C LEU A 84 0.78 -2.13 18.03
N LYS A 85 1.18 -3.33 17.59
CA LYS A 85 2.43 -3.50 16.83
C LYS A 85 2.34 -2.86 15.45
N THR A 86 1.19 -2.96 14.78
CA THR A 86 0.95 -2.27 13.52
C THR A 86 1.10 -0.76 13.68
N LEU A 87 0.41 -0.16 14.65
CA LEU A 87 0.51 1.29 14.90
C LEU A 87 1.95 1.71 15.26
N ASN A 88 2.63 0.96 16.12
CA ASN A 88 4.03 1.22 16.47
C ASN A 88 4.95 1.12 15.23
N SER A 89 4.72 0.13 14.35
CA SER A 89 5.55 -0.01 13.14
C SER A 89 5.35 1.14 12.16
N ILE A 90 4.11 1.63 12.01
CA ILE A 90 3.79 2.82 11.22
C ILE A 90 4.51 4.06 11.80
N THR A 91 4.33 4.33 13.09
CA THR A 91 4.94 5.50 13.73
C THR A 91 6.46 5.44 13.69
N ASN A 92 7.06 4.26 13.85
CA ASN A 92 8.51 4.07 13.74
C ASN A 92 9.00 4.29 12.31
N SER A 93 8.27 3.82 11.30
CA SER A 93 8.61 4.05 9.89
C SER A 93 8.55 5.55 9.54
N ILE A 94 7.56 6.27 10.03
CA ILE A 94 7.46 7.73 9.86
C ILE A 94 8.63 8.43 10.58
N ASN A 95 8.90 8.06 11.83
CA ASN A 95 9.96 8.67 12.64
C ASN A 95 11.36 8.38 12.10
N ASN A 96 11.54 7.34 11.30
CA ASN A 96 12.82 6.97 10.69
C ASN A 96 13.32 8.01 9.67
N ASN A 97 12.40 8.76 9.02
CA ASN A 97 12.75 9.85 8.10
C ASN A 97 11.91 11.11 8.35
N LYS A 98 12.07 11.72 9.52
CA LYS A 98 11.38 12.97 9.88
C LYS A 98 11.65 14.11 8.89
N GLU A 99 12.81 14.15 8.26
CA GLU A 99 13.15 15.19 7.29
C GLU A 99 12.25 15.14 6.05
N LEU A 100 11.96 13.96 5.54
CA LEU A 100 11.00 13.77 4.45
C LEU A 100 9.59 14.18 4.88
N PHE A 101 9.12 13.61 6.00
CA PHE A 101 7.74 13.77 6.43
C PHE A 101 7.40 15.16 6.98
N ASN A 102 8.40 15.96 7.36
CA ASN A 102 8.20 17.37 7.67
C ASN A 102 7.94 18.25 6.42
N LYS A 103 8.24 17.74 5.21
CA LYS A 103 8.02 18.46 3.95
C LYS A 103 6.64 18.24 3.36
N ILE A 104 5.89 17.25 3.86
CA ILE A 104 4.53 16.93 3.39
C ILE A 104 3.55 17.01 4.56
N HIS A 105 2.29 17.27 4.24
CA HIS A 105 1.24 17.18 5.26
C HIS A 105 0.95 15.71 5.57
N LEU A 106 1.13 15.31 6.84
CA LEU A 106 0.95 13.93 7.29
C LEU A 106 -0.12 13.84 8.38
N LYS A 107 -1.08 12.93 8.18
CA LYS A 107 -2.13 12.64 9.16
C LYS A 107 -2.31 11.13 9.33
N VAL A 108 -2.48 10.68 10.58
CA VAL A 108 -2.82 9.31 10.92
C VAL A 108 -4.20 9.28 11.58
N THR A 109 -5.15 8.62 10.95
CA THR A 109 -6.52 8.42 11.45
C THR A 109 -6.71 6.94 11.78
N ILE A 110 -7.06 6.64 13.03
CA ILE A 110 -7.49 5.30 13.44
C ILE A 110 -9.02 5.27 13.42
N ILE A 111 -9.60 4.28 12.73
CA ILE A 111 -11.04 4.02 12.81
C ILE A 111 -11.22 2.74 13.62
N ASP A 112 -11.68 2.89 14.86
CA ASP A 112 -11.80 1.79 15.81
C ASP A 112 -13.23 1.29 15.94
N HIS A 113 -13.39 -0.02 15.96
CA HIS A 113 -14.64 -0.68 16.32
C HIS A 113 -14.50 -1.43 17.63
N ASN A 114 -15.07 -0.85 18.70
CA ASN A 114 -15.35 -1.54 19.97
C ASN A 114 -14.10 -2.10 20.69
N SER A 115 -12.91 -1.52 20.51
CA SER A 115 -11.77 -1.81 21.37
C SER A 115 -12.04 -1.31 22.80
N ASN A 116 -11.50 -2.01 23.79
CA ASN A 116 -11.66 -1.59 25.18
C ASN A 116 -10.88 -0.29 25.48
N GLN A 117 -11.22 0.37 26.58
CA GLN A 117 -10.64 1.66 26.97
C GLN A 117 -9.11 1.59 27.20
N GLU A 118 -8.61 0.45 27.67
CA GLU A 118 -7.17 0.24 27.87
C GLU A 118 -6.42 0.32 26.54
N ILE A 119 -6.92 -0.35 25.49
CA ILE A 119 -6.32 -0.35 24.16
C ILE A 119 -6.41 1.03 23.50
N LEU A 120 -7.56 1.69 23.63
CA LEU A 120 -7.73 3.08 23.14
C LEU A 120 -6.74 4.04 23.81
N SER A 121 -6.50 3.87 25.11
CA SER A 121 -5.51 4.66 25.85
C SER A 121 -4.10 4.41 25.32
N LYS A 122 -3.74 3.16 25.02
CA LYS A 122 -2.44 2.82 24.42
C LYS A 122 -2.27 3.38 23.01
N PHE A 123 -3.33 3.40 22.18
CA PHE A 123 -3.27 4.07 20.87
C PHE A 123 -3.00 5.56 21.04
N ASN A 124 -3.70 6.23 21.93
CA ASN A 124 -3.49 7.65 22.22
C ASN A 124 -2.09 7.93 22.78
N GLU A 125 -1.53 7.02 23.61
CA GLU A 125 -0.17 7.15 24.13
C GLU A 125 0.88 7.08 23.01
N ILE A 126 0.74 6.12 22.08
CA ILE A 126 1.64 5.99 20.91
C ILE A 126 1.57 7.23 20.01
N LEU A 127 0.37 7.77 19.80
CA LEU A 127 0.14 8.95 18.96
C LEU A 127 0.50 10.28 19.64
N LYS A 128 0.54 10.29 20.98
CA LYS A 128 0.90 11.47 21.76
C LYS A 128 2.34 11.88 21.45
N ASN A 129 2.55 13.18 21.30
CA ASN A 129 3.87 13.77 21.03
C ASN A 129 4.49 13.40 19.68
N GLN A 130 3.73 12.89 18.73
CA GLN A 130 4.19 12.76 17.35
C GLN A 130 4.20 14.14 16.67
N PHE A 131 5.08 14.30 15.68
CA PHE A 131 5.19 15.57 14.94
C PHE A 131 4.11 15.73 13.85
N PHE A 132 3.32 14.71 13.61
CA PHE A 132 2.23 14.68 12.64
C PHE A 132 0.86 14.74 13.30
N GLN A 133 -0.16 15.09 12.53
CA GLN A 133 -1.54 15.09 13.02
C GLN A 133 -2.06 13.66 13.21
N SER A 134 -2.86 13.45 14.26
CA SER A 134 -3.48 12.15 14.51
C SER A 134 -4.82 12.27 15.18
N GLU A 135 -5.70 11.30 14.93
CA GLU A 135 -6.99 11.17 15.58
C GLU A 135 -7.43 9.70 15.70
N VAL A 136 -8.26 9.42 16.68
CA VAL A 136 -8.92 8.13 16.87
C VAL A 136 -10.42 8.35 16.74
N LEU A 137 -11.03 7.78 15.72
CA LEU A 137 -12.45 7.87 15.42
C LEU A 137 -13.15 6.56 15.78
N LYS A 138 -14.36 6.65 16.27
CA LYS A 138 -15.23 5.48 16.45
C LYS A 138 -15.89 5.14 15.12
N LEU A 139 -15.97 3.84 14.81
CA LEU A 139 -16.80 3.35 13.71
C LEU A 139 -18.27 3.69 13.94
N ASP A 140 -18.89 4.37 12.99
CA ASP A 140 -20.35 4.56 12.96
C ASP A 140 -21.03 3.33 12.33
N LEU A 141 -21.15 2.27 13.15
CA LEU A 141 -21.74 1.02 12.72
C LEU A 141 -23.21 1.19 12.33
N ASP A 142 -23.98 2.07 13.03
CA ASP A 142 -25.40 2.27 12.77
C ASP A 142 -25.66 2.91 11.40
N LEU A 143 -24.76 3.79 10.97
CA LEU A 143 -24.84 4.43 9.66
C LEU A 143 -24.43 3.46 8.56
N TYR A 144 -23.26 2.84 8.66
CA TYR A 144 -22.66 2.10 7.55
C TYR A 144 -23.21 0.68 7.42
N SER A 145 -23.59 0.00 8.50
CA SER A 145 -24.17 -1.35 8.42
C SER A 145 -25.49 -1.42 7.63
N LYS A 146 -26.22 -0.30 7.55
CA LYS A 146 -27.47 -0.22 6.76
C LYS A 146 -27.23 -0.25 5.25
N GLN A 147 -26.00 0.02 4.81
CA GLN A 147 -25.61 0.04 3.40
C GLN A 147 -25.04 -1.31 2.92
N ILE A 148 -24.98 -2.29 3.82
CA ILE A 148 -24.35 -3.59 3.57
C ILE A 148 -25.43 -4.63 3.30
N ASP A 149 -25.30 -5.38 2.21
CA ASP A 149 -26.12 -6.53 1.89
C ASP A 149 -25.93 -7.60 2.97
N LYS A 150 -27.05 -8.09 3.51
CA LYS A 150 -27.02 -9.14 4.54
C LYS A 150 -26.74 -10.54 3.98
N ILE A 151 -26.84 -10.67 2.67
CA ILE A 151 -26.59 -11.92 1.94
C ILE A 151 -25.39 -11.69 1.00
N ASN A 152 -24.41 -12.57 1.08
CA ASN A 152 -23.22 -12.48 0.26
C ASN A 152 -23.44 -12.98 -1.18
N GLU A 153 -22.38 -12.96 -1.99
CA GLU A 153 -22.43 -13.37 -3.42
C GLU A 153 -22.80 -14.87 -3.59
N GLU A 154 -22.56 -15.71 -2.56
CA GLU A 154 -22.93 -17.13 -2.57
C GLU A 154 -24.32 -17.42 -1.99
N GLY A 155 -25.08 -16.40 -1.61
CA GLY A 155 -26.42 -16.56 -1.02
C GLY A 155 -26.42 -16.89 0.48
N LYS A 156 -25.28 -16.73 1.18
CA LYS A 156 -25.14 -16.99 2.62
C LYS A 156 -25.28 -15.70 3.42
N GLU A 157 -25.75 -15.83 4.66
CA GLU A 157 -25.83 -14.69 5.58
C GLU A 157 -24.44 -14.18 5.96
N VAL A 158 -24.24 -12.87 5.89
CA VAL A 158 -22.98 -12.20 6.29
C VAL A 158 -22.89 -12.13 7.80
N SER A 159 -21.77 -12.57 8.36
CA SER A 159 -21.56 -12.56 9.82
C SER A 159 -21.52 -11.14 10.39
N LYS A 160 -21.90 -10.96 11.67
CA LYS A 160 -21.84 -9.67 12.37
C LYS A 160 -20.45 -9.07 12.33
N ASN A 161 -19.43 -9.89 12.49
CA ASN A 161 -18.03 -9.44 12.45
C ASN A 161 -17.65 -8.95 11.04
N GLN A 162 -18.10 -9.65 10.00
CA GLN A 162 -17.86 -9.24 8.62
C GLN A 162 -18.61 -7.94 8.28
N ILE A 163 -19.82 -7.76 8.78
CA ILE A 163 -20.57 -6.49 8.66
C ILE A 163 -19.77 -5.36 9.31
N SER A 164 -19.19 -5.58 10.49
CA SER A 164 -18.34 -4.59 11.14
C SER A 164 -17.10 -4.24 10.32
N ASN A 165 -16.40 -5.26 9.79
CA ASN A 165 -15.25 -5.06 8.92
C ASN A 165 -15.63 -4.24 7.67
N MET A 166 -16.69 -4.63 6.98
CA MET A 166 -17.20 -3.94 5.79
C MET A 166 -17.63 -2.50 6.12
N SER A 167 -18.28 -2.26 7.26
CA SER A 167 -18.64 -0.91 7.72
C SER A 167 -17.40 -0.04 7.94
N ASN A 168 -16.33 -0.60 8.52
CA ASN A 168 -15.08 0.12 8.74
C ASN A 168 -14.38 0.45 7.42
N ILE A 169 -14.38 -0.47 6.46
CA ILE A 169 -13.90 -0.23 5.10
C ILE A 169 -14.69 0.91 4.44
N HIS A 170 -16.03 0.89 4.57
CA HIS A 170 -16.88 1.94 4.00
C HIS A 170 -16.56 3.32 4.58
N GLN A 171 -16.51 3.42 5.91
CA GLN A 171 -16.13 4.68 6.59
C GLN A 171 -14.74 5.17 6.17
N SER A 172 -13.80 4.26 5.97
CA SER A 172 -12.45 4.60 5.49
C SER A 172 -12.49 5.27 4.10
N PHE A 173 -13.30 4.77 3.17
CA PHE A 173 -13.44 5.38 1.85
C PHE A 173 -14.19 6.71 1.89
N GLU A 174 -15.19 6.86 2.77
CA GLU A 174 -15.87 8.15 2.96
C GLU A 174 -14.93 9.22 3.52
N ILE A 175 -14.07 8.87 4.47
CA ILE A 175 -13.01 9.76 4.98
C ILE A 175 -12.03 10.11 3.86
N ALA A 176 -11.64 9.13 3.05
CA ALA A 176 -10.67 9.31 1.97
C ALA A 176 -11.07 10.37 0.94
N LYS A 177 -12.38 10.60 0.72
CA LYS A 177 -12.85 11.70 -0.15
C LYS A 177 -12.41 13.09 0.31
N ASN A 178 -12.18 13.25 1.61
CA ASN A 178 -11.79 14.52 2.21
C ASN A 178 -10.30 14.60 2.53
N CYS A 179 -9.54 13.52 2.30
CA CYS A 179 -8.09 13.48 2.46
C CYS A 179 -7.38 14.36 1.42
N GLY A 180 -6.07 14.52 1.60
CA GLY A 180 -5.23 15.31 0.72
C GLY A 180 -4.86 14.60 -0.58
N ASP A 181 -3.59 14.28 -0.76
CA ASP A 181 -3.03 13.76 -2.01
C ASP A 181 -2.98 12.24 -2.06
N LEU A 182 -2.20 11.61 -1.18
CA LEU A 182 -2.12 10.15 -1.06
C LEU A 182 -2.85 9.65 0.17
N ILE A 183 -3.48 8.50 0.03
CA ILE A 183 -4.18 7.81 1.11
C ILE A 183 -3.60 6.39 1.23
N TYR A 184 -3.20 6.01 2.44
CA TYR A 184 -2.73 4.68 2.76
C TYR A 184 -3.73 4.00 3.69
N PHE A 185 -4.45 3.00 3.17
CA PHE A 185 -5.37 2.16 3.94
C PHE A 185 -4.59 1.00 4.55
N VAL A 186 -4.74 0.78 5.85
CA VAL A 186 -3.98 -0.24 6.59
C VAL A 186 -4.92 -1.07 7.47
N GLU A 187 -4.75 -2.38 7.42
CA GLU A 187 -5.35 -3.33 8.36
C GLU A 187 -4.45 -3.50 9.59
N ASP A 188 -5.04 -3.83 10.72
CA ASP A 188 -4.38 -3.83 12.02
C ASP A 188 -3.50 -5.05 12.33
N ASP A 189 -3.00 -5.72 11.29
CA ASP A 189 -2.12 -6.88 11.40
C ASP A 189 -0.90 -6.84 10.45
N TYR A 190 -0.57 -5.67 9.91
CA TYR A 190 0.60 -5.43 9.09
C TYR A 190 1.74 -4.81 9.89
N ILE A 191 2.92 -5.40 9.84
CA ILE A 191 4.13 -4.87 10.48
C ILE A 191 5.07 -4.30 9.44
N HIS A 192 5.27 -2.99 9.49
CA HIS A 192 6.06 -2.24 8.54
C HIS A 192 7.55 -2.28 8.88
N LYS A 193 8.39 -2.40 7.86
CA LYS A 193 9.83 -2.12 7.97
C LYS A 193 10.05 -0.63 8.29
N LEU A 194 11.22 -0.30 8.83
CA LEU A 194 11.54 1.08 9.20
C LEU A 194 11.52 2.05 8.02
N ASP A 195 11.87 1.59 6.82
CA ASP A 195 11.88 2.40 5.60
C ASP A 195 10.63 2.22 4.72
N ALA A 196 9.61 1.51 5.21
CA ALA A 196 8.46 1.12 4.39
C ALA A 196 7.70 2.32 3.81
N ILE A 197 7.30 3.27 4.67
CA ILE A 197 6.47 4.41 4.23
C ILE A 197 7.30 5.38 3.39
N GLU A 198 8.57 5.60 3.74
CA GLU A 198 9.52 6.38 2.94
C GLU A 198 9.66 5.80 1.53
N GLU A 199 9.90 4.48 1.43
CA GLU A 199 10.05 3.80 0.14
C GLU A 199 8.78 3.91 -0.70
N MET A 200 7.59 3.77 -0.10
CA MET A 200 6.32 3.93 -0.83
C MET A 200 6.17 5.33 -1.41
N ILE A 201 6.53 6.39 -0.67
CA ILE A 201 6.47 7.77 -1.17
C ILE A 201 7.43 7.95 -2.34
N PHE A 202 8.70 7.58 -2.19
CA PHE A 202 9.69 7.74 -3.26
C PHE A 202 9.37 6.90 -4.49
N ALA A 203 8.92 5.66 -4.30
CA ALA A 203 8.51 4.81 -5.42
C ALA A 203 7.30 5.39 -6.14
N TYR A 204 6.32 5.93 -5.39
CA TYR A 204 5.16 6.60 -5.99
C TYR A 204 5.59 7.79 -6.85
N GLU A 205 6.35 8.73 -6.28
CA GLU A 205 6.83 9.91 -7.01
C GLU A 205 7.61 9.54 -8.26
N ARG A 206 8.55 8.62 -8.13
CA ARG A 206 9.43 8.19 -9.22
C ARG A 206 8.66 7.50 -10.33
N ILE A 207 7.89 6.47 -10.00
CA ILE A 207 7.24 5.62 -11.00
C ILE A 207 6.04 6.35 -11.63
N SER A 208 5.27 7.12 -10.86
CA SER A 208 4.18 7.93 -11.40
C SER A 208 4.69 9.02 -12.35
N SER A 209 5.83 9.66 -12.03
CA SER A 209 6.46 10.65 -12.90
C SER A 209 6.99 10.02 -14.19
N GLN A 210 7.62 8.85 -14.12
CA GLN A 210 8.11 8.13 -15.30
C GLN A 210 6.99 7.68 -16.24
N LEU A 211 5.87 7.26 -15.66
CA LEU A 211 4.74 6.71 -16.43
C LEU A 211 3.66 7.75 -16.73
N ASN A 212 3.77 8.95 -16.15
CA ASN A 212 2.77 10.02 -16.22
C ASN A 212 1.36 9.52 -15.88
N ARG A 213 1.24 8.77 -14.77
CA ARG A 213 -0.04 8.21 -14.30
C ARG A 213 -0.05 8.01 -12.79
N GLU A 214 -1.26 8.00 -12.21
CA GLU A 214 -1.47 7.63 -10.82
C GLU A 214 -1.29 6.11 -10.64
N LEU A 215 -0.97 5.70 -9.40
CA LEU A 215 -0.62 4.33 -9.07
C LEU A 215 -1.42 3.81 -7.87
N ILE A 216 -1.42 2.49 -7.73
CA ILE A 216 -1.83 1.79 -6.51
C ILE A 216 -0.63 0.99 -6.04
N LEU A 217 -0.20 1.17 -4.79
CA LEU A 217 0.93 0.47 -4.20
C LEU A 217 0.44 -0.47 -3.09
N CYS A 218 0.69 -1.76 -3.23
CA CYS A 218 0.51 -2.73 -2.17
C CYS A 218 1.85 -2.91 -1.43
N PRO A 219 1.93 -2.79 -0.10
CA PRO A 219 3.21 -2.88 0.62
C PRO A 219 3.74 -4.31 0.76
N SER A 220 2.91 -5.30 0.51
CA SER A 220 3.23 -6.71 0.71
C SER A 220 3.47 -7.44 -0.59
N ASP A 221 4.51 -8.26 -0.60
CA ASP A 221 4.81 -9.20 -1.69
C ASP A 221 4.28 -10.58 -1.31
N TYR A 222 3.10 -10.92 -1.79
CA TYR A 222 2.42 -12.14 -1.42
C TYR A 222 2.97 -13.37 -2.16
N PRO A 223 3.45 -14.41 -1.45
CA PRO A 223 4.02 -15.61 -2.08
C PRO A 223 3.06 -16.34 -3.01
N TYR A 224 1.75 -16.28 -2.79
CA TYR A 224 0.77 -16.97 -3.63
C TYR A 224 0.71 -16.40 -5.06
N LEU A 225 1.09 -15.14 -5.27
CA LEU A 225 1.14 -14.51 -6.59
C LEU A 225 2.26 -15.06 -7.49
N TYR A 226 3.22 -15.81 -6.91
CA TYR A 226 4.28 -16.47 -7.70
C TYR A 226 3.86 -17.82 -8.27
N ASN A 227 2.67 -18.30 -7.95
CA ASN A 227 2.14 -19.57 -8.46
C ASN A 227 1.39 -19.42 -9.80
N SER A 228 1.16 -18.21 -10.25
CA SER A 228 0.51 -17.92 -11.54
C SER A 228 1.53 -17.42 -12.56
N LEU A 229 1.29 -17.78 -13.86
CA LEU A 229 2.09 -17.28 -14.97
C LEU A 229 1.54 -15.92 -15.43
N GLU A 230 1.69 -14.91 -14.58
CA GLU A 230 1.26 -13.55 -14.92
C GLU A 230 2.39 -12.77 -15.55
N LYS A 231 2.05 -11.97 -16.57
CA LYS A 231 2.98 -11.02 -17.16
C LYS A 231 3.19 -9.87 -16.19
N SER A 232 4.36 -9.80 -15.58
CA SER A 232 4.71 -8.73 -14.65
C SER A 232 5.75 -7.79 -15.24
N TYR A 233 5.55 -6.49 -15.01
CA TYR A 233 6.55 -5.46 -15.28
C TYR A 233 7.30 -5.16 -13.99
N VAL A 234 8.61 -4.93 -14.08
CA VAL A 234 9.45 -4.57 -12.96
C VAL A 234 9.84 -3.10 -13.06
N PHE A 235 9.69 -2.37 -11.96
CA PHE A 235 10.00 -0.96 -11.82
C PHE A 235 11.06 -0.77 -10.75
N LEU A 236 11.87 0.27 -10.88
CA LEU A 236 12.84 0.67 -9.88
C LEU A 236 12.22 1.69 -8.93
N GLY A 237 12.08 1.35 -7.65
CA GLY A 237 11.77 2.28 -6.59
C GLY A 237 13.00 3.07 -6.14
N ASN A 238 13.11 3.36 -4.86
CA ASN A 238 14.30 3.99 -4.28
C ASN A 238 15.31 2.94 -3.81
N LYS A 239 14.89 2.03 -2.92
CA LYS A 239 15.71 0.95 -2.37
C LYS A 239 15.26 -0.43 -2.82
N TYR A 240 14.06 -0.55 -3.35
CA TYR A 240 13.39 -1.80 -3.69
C TYR A 240 13.03 -1.84 -5.17
N HIS A 241 12.94 -3.06 -5.71
CA HIS A 241 12.25 -3.28 -6.97
C HIS A 241 10.75 -3.40 -6.70
N TRP A 242 9.96 -2.99 -7.67
CA TRP A 242 8.51 -3.10 -7.63
C TRP A 242 8.04 -3.87 -8.84
N ARG A 243 7.03 -4.72 -8.69
CA ARG A 243 6.44 -5.45 -9.82
C ARG A 243 4.97 -5.14 -9.96
N SER A 244 4.45 -5.16 -11.19
CA SER A 244 3.01 -5.08 -11.41
C SER A 244 2.32 -6.33 -10.88
N ILE A 245 1.13 -6.13 -10.29
CA ILE A 245 0.25 -7.19 -9.77
C ILE A 245 -1.19 -6.85 -10.12
N GLU A 246 -2.04 -7.86 -10.24
CA GLU A 246 -3.47 -7.70 -10.50
C GLU A 246 -4.34 -8.08 -9.30
N GLU A 247 -3.74 -8.63 -8.25
CA GLU A 247 -4.43 -9.04 -7.03
C GLU A 247 -3.71 -8.55 -5.78
N THR A 248 -4.46 -8.12 -4.77
CA THR A 248 -3.94 -7.71 -3.45
C THR A 248 -5.04 -7.83 -2.40
N LEU A 249 -4.71 -7.49 -1.15
CA LEU A 249 -5.64 -7.40 -0.03
C LEU A 249 -6.03 -5.94 0.27
N CYS A 250 -6.71 -5.70 1.38
CA CYS A 250 -7.27 -4.38 1.72
C CYS A 250 -6.26 -3.38 2.30
N THR A 251 -4.95 -3.70 2.29
CA THR A 251 -3.88 -2.78 2.68
C THR A 251 -3.16 -2.28 1.44
N PHE A 252 -3.36 -1.01 1.09
CA PHE A 252 -2.78 -0.38 -0.10
C PHE A 252 -2.72 1.14 0.02
N LEU A 253 -1.80 1.75 -0.74
CA LEU A 253 -1.66 3.20 -0.89
C LEU A 253 -2.12 3.60 -2.30
N THR A 254 -2.88 4.68 -2.41
CA THR A 254 -3.28 5.25 -3.70
C THR A 254 -3.54 6.75 -3.58
N SER A 255 -3.83 7.40 -4.71
CA SER A 255 -4.15 8.83 -4.73
C SER A 255 -5.64 9.11 -4.54
N LYS A 256 -5.94 10.30 -4.03
CA LYS A 256 -7.30 10.85 -4.02
C LYS A 256 -7.94 10.87 -5.41
N THR A 257 -7.13 11.10 -6.43
CA THR A 257 -7.59 11.06 -7.82
C THR A 257 -8.21 9.71 -8.18
N LEU A 258 -7.52 8.61 -7.86
CA LEU A 258 -8.04 7.25 -8.11
C LEU A 258 -9.20 6.90 -7.18
N ILE A 259 -9.16 7.31 -5.91
CA ILE A 259 -10.31 7.13 -5.01
C ILE A 259 -11.57 7.78 -5.58
N ASN A 260 -11.48 9.03 -6.02
CA ASN A 260 -12.63 9.73 -6.59
C ASN A 260 -13.09 9.10 -7.92
N LYS A 261 -12.16 8.70 -8.78
CA LYS A 261 -12.44 8.08 -10.08
C LYS A 261 -13.19 6.74 -9.94
N TYR A 262 -12.81 5.93 -8.96
CA TYR A 262 -13.33 4.57 -8.75
C TYR A 262 -14.08 4.42 -7.43
N PHE A 263 -14.67 5.49 -6.91
CA PHE A 263 -15.30 5.47 -5.60
C PHE A 263 -16.39 4.39 -5.46
N ASN A 264 -17.20 4.20 -6.49
CA ASN A 264 -18.27 3.20 -6.48
C ASN A 264 -17.70 1.76 -6.46
N GLU A 265 -16.63 1.51 -7.22
CA GLU A 265 -15.96 0.22 -7.27
C GLU A 265 -15.27 -0.07 -5.92
N PHE A 266 -14.54 0.90 -5.35
CA PHE A 266 -13.94 0.75 -4.03
C PHE A 266 -14.99 0.46 -2.95
N THR A 267 -16.07 1.24 -2.91
CA THR A 267 -17.15 1.04 -1.93
C THR A 267 -18.00 -0.20 -2.19
N SER A 268 -17.98 -0.78 -3.40
CA SER A 268 -18.64 -2.06 -3.69
C SER A 268 -18.12 -3.18 -2.80
N THR A 269 -16.80 -3.24 -2.52
CA THR A 269 -16.20 -4.20 -1.58
C THR A 269 -16.82 -4.12 -0.18
N SER A 270 -17.21 -2.92 0.25
CA SER A 270 -17.83 -2.70 1.55
C SER A 270 -19.34 -2.84 1.57
N LYS A 271 -20.03 -2.93 0.42
CA LYS A 271 -21.49 -3.06 0.34
C LYS A 271 -21.96 -4.50 0.24
N LYS A 272 -21.18 -5.34 -0.42
CA LYS A 272 -21.47 -6.77 -0.60
C LYS A 272 -20.23 -7.61 -0.32
N GLU A 273 -20.38 -8.72 0.38
CA GLU A 273 -19.29 -9.68 0.55
C GLU A 273 -19.08 -10.49 -0.71
N HIS A 274 -17.91 -10.35 -1.34
CA HIS A 274 -17.50 -11.02 -2.57
C HIS A 274 -16.56 -12.20 -2.27
N TYR A 275 -16.35 -13.04 -3.29
CA TYR A 275 -15.36 -14.13 -3.27
C TYR A 275 -14.49 -14.09 -4.54
N PRO A 276 -13.17 -13.79 -4.43
CA PRO A 276 -12.50 -13.31 -3.21
C PRO A 276 -13.08 -11.96 -2.75
N PHE A 277 -12.88 -11.61 -1.48
CA PHE A 277 -13.45 -10.40 -0.88
C PHE A 277 -13.02 -9.13 -1.64
N GLU A 278 -11.79 -9.09 -2.11
CA GLU A 278 -11.15 -7.98 -2.82
C GLU A 278 -11.47 -7.93 -4.33
N LYS A 279 -12.33 -8.80 -4.85
CA LYS A 279 -12.69 -8.87 -6.27
C LYS A 279 -13.03 -7.52 -6.93
N PRO A 280 -13.73 -6.56 -6.28
CA PRO A 280 -13.93 -5.22 -6.85
C PRO A 280 -12.63 -4.44 -7.04
N PHE A 281 -11.64 -4.61 -6.16
CA PHE A 281 -10.32 -3.97 -6.29
C PHE A 281 -9.53 -4.56 -7.46
N HIS A 282 -9.57 -5.88 -7.64
CA HIS A 282 -8.91 -6.55 -8.76
C HIS A 282 -9.44 -6.02 -10.11
N ASN A 283 -10.72 -5.63 -10.18
CA ASN A 283 -11.27 -4.99 -11.38
C ASN A 283 -10.70 -3.58 -11.62
N ILE A 284 -10.31 -2.88 -10.57
CA ILE A 284 -9.61 -1.59 -10.69
C ILE A 284 -8.17 -1.83 -11.16
N TYR A 285 -7.47 -2.82 -10.60
CA TYR A 285 -6.06 -3.11 -10.93
C TYR A 285 -5.85 -3.54 -12.39
N LYS A 286 -6.88 -4.15 -13.01
CA LYS A 286 -6.87 -4.44 -14.46
C LYS A 286 -6.92 -3.18 -15.34
N LYS A 287 -7.37 -2.05 -14.80
CA LYS A 287 -7.47 -0.76 -15.50
C LYS A 287 -6.36 0.19 -15.12
N GLU A 288 -5.95 0.14 -13.85
CA GLU A 288 -4.92 0.97 -13.27
C GLU A 288 -3.70 0.12 -12.86
N LEU A 289 -2.53 0.75 -12.82
CA LEU A 289 -1.31 0.06 -12.44
C LEU A 289 -1.26 -0.12 -10.93
N CYS A 290 -1.34 -1.37 -10.48
CA CYS A 290 -1.03 -1.77 -9.13
C CYS A 290 0.36 -2.41 -9.07
N ILE A 291 1.16 -2.04 -8.08
CA ILE A 291 2.53 -2.54 -7.91
C ILE A 291 2.80 -2.98 -6.47
N SER A 292 3.67 -3.95 -6.32
CA SER A 292 4.10 -4.52 -5.05
C SER A 292 5.62 -4.54 -4.97
N PRO A 293 6.24 -4.28 -3.81
CA PRO A 293 7.68 -4.26 -3.65
C PRO A 293 8.28 -5.66 -3.57
N MET A 294 9.51 -5.81 -3.98
CA MET A 294 10.30 -7.03 -3.83
C MET A 294 11.59 -6.71 -3.06
N PRO A 295 11.76 -7.23 -1.84
CA PRO A 295 10.81 -7.98 -1.00
C PRO A 295 9.75 -7.08 -0.32
N ALA A 296 8.76 -7.68 0.33
CA ALA A 296 7.70 -6.99 1.08
C ALA A 296 8.23 -5.88 2.02
N LEU A 297 7.44 -4.80 2.14
CA LEU A 297 7.67 -3.68 3.07
C LEU A 297 6.83 -3.82 4.35
N ALA A 298 5.72 -4.57 4.28
CA ALA A 298 4.83 -4.85 5.40
C ALA A 298 4.21 -6.24 5.28
#